data_0c7d3d4cb89790eb39b1129fa8e2bc07
#
_entry.id   0c7d3d4cb89790eb39b1129fa8e2bc07
#
_cell.length_a   1.000
_cell.length_b   1.000
_cell.length_c   1.000
_cell.angle_alpha   90.00
_cell.angle_beta   90.00
_cell.angle_gamma   90.00
#
_symmetry.space_group_name_H-M   'P 1'
#
loop_
_entity.id
_entity.type
_entity.pdbx_description
1 polymer ?
#
loop_
_entity_poly.entity_id
_entity_poly.type
_entity_poly.pdbx_seq_one_letter_code
_entity_poly.pdbx_strand_id
1 'polypeptide(L)'
;GVQLFERQGRNIKLTKYGEIFQPYVIRTINSLEDGITTLKGYIDPNEGIISLAGFPSMAQFAPDLMVRYQSETNRLGVQFQYSQEGWKAIYSMLLDGAVDLILSTKLEHPQIEAAYIGTHRLVLLVPEGHRLAGKGCVDLKELDGENYIAFDPSGQLRSQLDELFKELGVRPNMV
;
A
#
# COMPACT_ATOMS: atom_id res chain seq x y z
N GLY A 1 -4.50 -35.63 12.88
CA GLY A 1 -4.00 -34.39 12.38
C GLY A 1 -4.12 -34.30 10.86
N VAL A 2 -4.05 -33.10 10.29
CA VAL A 2 -4.05 -32.87 8.84
C VAL A 2 -2.65 -32.53 8.37
N GLN A 3 -2.30 -32.91 7.15
CA GLN A 3 -1.03 -32.53 6.56
C GLN A 3 -1.14 -31.08 6.02
N LEU A 4 -0.15 -30.25 6.35
CA LEU A 4 -0.07 -28.85 5.89
C LEU A 4 0.75 -28.70 4.60
N PHE A 5 1.61 -29.69 4.30
CA PHE A 5 2.48 -29.72 3.12
C PHE A 5 2.28 -31.00 2.35
N GLU A 6 2.42 -30.93 1.02
CA GLU A 6 2.42 -32.09 0.12
C GLU A 6 3.60 -32.02 -0.85
N ARG A 7 4.04 -33.19 -1.33
CA ARG A 7 5.07 -33.27 -2.35
C ARG A 7 4.45 -33.22 -3.74
N GLN A 8 4.93 -32.29 -4.55
CA GLN A 8 4.60 -32.23 -5.97
C GLN A 8 5.89 -32.41 -6.79
N GLY A 9 6.20 -33.68 -7.11
CA GLY A 9 7.47 -34.04 -7.73
C GLY A 9 8.66 -33.82 -6.78
N ARG A 10 9.58 -32.91 -7.17
CA ARG A 10 10.74 -32.54 -6.34
C ARG A 10 10.47 -31.37 -5.39
N ASN A 11 9.33 -30.72 -5.52
CA ASN A 11 8.97 -29.52 -4.73
C ASN A 11 7.98 -29.86 -3.60
N ILE A 12 8.00 -29.03 -2.56
CA ILE A 12 7.01 -29.05 -1.48
C ILE A 12 6.07 -27.88 -1.70
N LYS A 13 4.77 -28.13 -1.59
CA LYS A 13 3.72 -27.12 -1.64
C LYS A 13 2.82 -27.23 -0.42
N LEU A 14 2.10 -26.15 -0.14
CA LEU A 14 1.04 -26.17 0.85
C LEU A 14 -0.14 -27.00 0.33
N THR A 15 -0.73 -27.77 1.23
CA THR A 15 -2.07 -28.33 0.99
C THR A 15 -3.13 -27.22 1.21
N LYS A 16 -4.37 -27.48 0.85
CA LYS A 16 -5.49 -26.58 1.17
C LYS A 16 -5.57 -26.24 2.68
N TYR A 17 -5.24 -27.19 3.54
CA TYR A 17 -5.15 -26.95 4.99
C TYR A 17 -3.96 -26.07 5.36
N GLY A 18 -2.84 -26.23 4.67
CA GLY A 18 -1.66 -25.37 4.80
C GLY A 18 -1.97 -23.93 4.40
N GLU A 19 -2.64 -23.71 3.28
CA GLU A 19 -3.06 -22.38 2.82
C GLU A 19 -4.00 -21.68 3.81
N ILE A 20 -4.97 -22.42 4.38
CA ILE A 20 -5.87 -21.88 5.40
C ILE A 20 -5.12 -21.54 6.68
N PHE A 21 -4.11 -22.32 7.07
CA PHE A 21 -3.39 -22.16 8.33
C PHE A 21 -2.26 -21.14 8.24
N GLN A 22 -1.68 -20.95 7.06
CA GLN A 22 -0.54 -20.04 6.82
C GLN A 22 -0.73 -18.64 7.38
N PRO A 23 -1.86 -17.93 7.15
CA PRO A 23 -2.06 -16.58 7.68
C PRO A 23 -2.00 -16.52 9.21
N TYR A 24 -2.45 -17.54 9.90
CA TYR A 24 -2.38 -17.61 11.37
C TYR A 24 -0.95 -17.78 11.87
N VAL A 25 -0.17 -18.62 11.17
CA VAL A 25 1.26 -18.82 11.50
C VAL A 25 2.03 -17.51 11.29
N ILE A 26 1.83 -16.85 10.15
CA ILE A 26 2.49 -15.57 9.83
C ILE A 26 2.17 -14.54 10.92
N ARG A 27 0.90 -14.35 11.26
CA ARG A 27 0.50 -13.41 12.33
C ARG A 27 1.12 -13.73 13.67
N THR A 28 1.21 -15.02 14.02
CA THR A 28 1.82 -15.44 15.29
C THR A 28 3.31 -15.13 15.34
N ILE A 29 4.03 -15.40 14.24
CA ILE A 29 5.46 -15.10 14.14
C ILE A 29 5.69 -13.58 14.21
N ASN A 30 4.95 -12.81 13.41
CA ASN A 30 5.06 -11.36 13.41
C ASN A 30 4.76 -10.76 14.79
N SER A 31 3.70 -11.24 15.46
CA SER A 31 3.36 -10.77 16.81
C SER A 31 4.47 -11.08 17.85
N LEU A 32 5.18 -12.20 17.69
CA LEU A 32 6.32 -12.51 18.54
C LEU A 32 7.51 -11.59 18.26
N GLU A 33 7.80 -11.33 16.99
CA GLU A 33 8.87 -10.42 16.55
C GLU A 33 8.59 -8.99 17.01
N ASP A 34 7.34 -8.52 16.92
CA ASP A 34 6.89 -7.23 17.45
C ASP A 34 7.12 -7.12 18.96
N GLY A 35 6.79 -8.18 19.71
CA GLY A 35 7.05 -8.23 21.15
C GLY A 35 8.54 -8.10 21.48
N ILE A 36 9.40 -8.80 20.71
CA ILE A 36 10.85 -8.72 20.87
C ILE A 36 11.36 -7.32 20.52
N THR A 37 10.86 -6.73 19.44
CA THR A 37 11.23 -5.38 18.98
C THR A 37 10.79 -4.32 19.99
N THR A 38 9.59 -4.46 20.53
CA THR A 38 9.08 -3.59 21.60
C THR A 38 9.99 -3.63 22.82
N LEU A 39 10.37 -4.84 23.26
CA LEU A 39 11.30 -4.99 24.38
C LEU A 39 12.66 -4.35 24.11
N LYS A 40 13.21 -4.53 22.91
CA LYS A 40 14.47 -3.89 22.50
C LYS A 40 14.36 -2.36 22.52
N GLY A 41 13.25 -1.80 22.03
CA GLY A 41 12.98 -0.35 22.08
C GLY A 41 12.87 0.21 23.51
N TYR A 42 12.45 -0.60 24.49
CA TYR A 42 12.51 -0.22 25.92
C TYR A 42 13.93 -0.24 26.47
N ILE A 43 14.80 -1.14 25.96
CA ILE A 43 16.21 -1.24 26.37
C ILE A 43 17.02 -0.09 25.76
N ASP A 44 16.84 0.18 24.48
CA ASP A 44 17.45 1.33 23.79
C ASP A 44 16.44 1.97 22.82
N PRO A 45 15.81 3.09 23.25
CA PRO A 45 14.83 3.78 22.41
C PRO A 45 15.44 4.43 21.15
N ASN A 46 16.77 4.42 21.00
CA ASN A 46 17.43 4.92 19.80
C ASN A 46 17.72 3.83 18.76
N GLU A 47 17.43 2.57 19.10
CA GLU A 47 17.57 1.44 18.19
C GLU A 47 16.18 0.84 17.88
N GLY A 48 16.03 0.28 16.70
CA GLY A 48 14.82 -0.40 16.28
C GLY A 48 14.66 -0.43 14.77
N ILE A 49 13.68 -1.18 14.32
CA ILE A 49 13.30 -1.25 12.91
C ILE A 49 11.86 -0.78 12.78
N ILE A 50 11.61 0.15 11.87
CA ILE A 50 10.27 0.57 11.48
C ILE A 50 10.05 0.08 10.05
N SER A 51 9.08 -0.81 9.88
CA SER A 51 8.73 -1.41 8.60
C SER A 51 7.55 -0.68 7.98
N LEU A 52 7.73 -0.18 6.76
CA LEU A 52 6.70 0.56 6.03
C LEU A 52 6.42 -0.09 4.67
N ALA A 53 5.19 -0.01 4.24
CA ALA A 53 4.83 -0.30 2.86
C ALA A 53 4.02 0.84 2.25
N GLY A 54 4.09 0.99 0.93
CA GLY A 54 3.34 2.04 0.25
C GLY A 54 3.20 1.78 -1.24
N PHE A 55 2.39 2.60 -1.91
CA PHE A 55 2.29 2.58 -3.36
C PHE A 55 3.58 3.05 -4.01
N PRO A 56 3.86 2.65 -5.25
CA PRO A 56 4.99 3.18 -6.02
C PRO A 56 4.99 4.72 -6.13
N SER A 57 3.83 5.37 -6.11
CA SER A 57 3.70 6.83 -6.09
C SER A 57 4.24 7.49 -4.82
N MET A 58 4.45 6.73 -3.75
CA MET A 58 5.05 7.20 -2.49
C MET A 58 6.58 7.07 -2.45
N ALA A 59 7.18 6.61 -3.56
CA ALA A 59 8.63 6.33 -3.63
C ALA A 59 9.53 7.51 -3.28
N GLN A 60 9.09 8.74 -3.53
CA GLN A 60 9.84 9.95 -3.15
C GLN A 60 9.48 10.42 -1.74
N PHE A 61 8.21 10.33 -1.38
CA PHE A 61 7.71 10.81 -0.10
C PHE A 61 8.20 9.98 1.09
N ALA A 62 8.23 8.65 0.95
CA ALA A 62 8.62 7.77 2.05
C ALA A 62 10.07 8.01 2.54
N PRO A 63 11.10 8.09 1.67
CA PRO A 63 12.45 8.42 2.10
C PRO A 63 12.55 9.80 2.78
N ASP A 64 11.86 10.80 2.26
CA ASP A 64 11.86 12.15 2.86
C ASP A 64 11.29 12.12 4.28
N LEU A 65 10.22 11.35 4.50
CA LEU A 65 9.62 11.15 5.83
C LEU A 65 10.61 10.48 6.79
N MET A 66 11.33 9.44 6.33
CA MET A 66 12.33 8.72 7.14
C MET A 66 13.50 9.61 7.54
N VAL A 67 14.06 10.36 6.59
CA VAL A 67 15.15 11.31 6.84
C VAL A 67 14.71 12.40 7.82
N ARG A 68 13.51 12.93 7.63
CA ARG A 68 12.93 13.92 8.52
C ARG A 68 12.74 13.38 9.93
N TYR A 69 12.23 12.18 10.09
CA TYR A 69 12.08 11.51 11.39
C TYR A 69 13.43 11.41 12.10
N GLN A 70 14.47 10.91 11.43
CA GLN A 70 15.80 10.78 12.03
C GLN A 70 16.39 12.13 12.45
N SER A 71 16.23 13.16 11.60
CA SER A 71 16.76 14.50 11.88
C SER A 71 16.03 15.22 13.02
N GLU A 72 14.70 15.08 13.11
CA GLU A 72 13.89 15.74 14.13
C GLU A 72 13.94 15.03 15.49
N THR A 73 14.10 13.71 15.51
CA THR A 73 14.13 12.94 16.75
C THR A 73 15.53 12.64 17.28
N ASN A 74 16.57 12.90 16.48
CA ASN A 74 17.97 12.51 16.74
C ASN A 74 18.14 11.00 17.00
N ARG A 75 17.25 10.17 16.46
CA ARG A 75 17.24 8.69 16.59
C ARG A 75 17.92 8.04 15.40
N LEU A 76 19.21 8.24 15.26
CA LEU A 76 20.01 7.77 14.12
C LEU A 76 20.16 6.24 14.06
N GLY A 77 19.97 5.53 15.18
CA GLY A 77 20.00 4.06 15.24
C GLY A 77 18.73 3.38 14.76
N VAL A 78 17.62 4.12 14.56
CA VAL A 78 16.41 3.57 14.00
C VAL A 78 16.59 3.27 12.51
N GLN A 79 16.37 2.00 12.15
CA GLN A 79 16.42 1.54 10.78
C GLN A 79 15.02 1.54 10.16
N PHE A 80 14.92 1.86 8.88
CA PHE A 80 13.68 1.79 8.14
C PHE A 80 13.76 0.68 7.08
N GLN A 81 12.70 -0.13 7.01
CA GLN A 81 12.48 -1.06 5.92
C GLN A 81 11.28 -0.55 5.11
N TYR A 82 11.46 -0.31 3.83
CA TYR A 82 10.39 0.19 2.96
C TYR A 82 10.18 -0.73 1.76
N SER A 83 8.94 -1.14 1.55
CA SER A 83 8.51 -1.92 0.41
C SER A 83 7.45 -1.17 -0.41
N GLN A 84 7.41 -1.46 -1.71
CA GLN A 84 6.44 -0.90 -2.63
C GLN A 84 5.61 -2.02 -3.22
N GLU A 85 4.32 -1.97 -2.97
CA GLU A 85 3.40 -3.02 -3.37
C GLU A 85 2.06 -2.43 -3.82
N GLY A 86 1.25 -3.26 -4.46
CA GLY A 86 -0.12 -2.92 -4.81
C GLY A 86 -1.05 -2.88 -3.59
N TRP A 87 -2.20 -2.25 -3.76
CA TRP A 87 -3.22 -2.03 -2.73
C TRP A 87 -3.49 -3.24 -1.83
N LYS A 88 -3.82 -4.39 -2.42
CA LYS A 88 -4.17 -5.59 -1.64
C LYS A 88 -3.01 -6.10 -0.80
N ALA A 89 -1.79 -6.02 -1.34
CA ALA A 89 -0.60 -6.51 -0.67
C ALA A 89 -0.24 -5.66 0.54
N ILE A 90 -0.15 -4.32 0.39
CA ILE A 90 0.20 -3.43 1.52
C ILE A 90 -0.81 -3.54 2.66
N TYR A 91 -2.07 -3.74 2.30
CA TYR A 91 -3.15 -3.87 3.25
C TYR A 91 -3.09 -5.18 4.04
N SER A 92 -2.85 -6.29 3.33
CA SER A 92 -2.63 -7.59 3.98
C SER A 92 -1.40 -7.55 4.88
N MET A 93 -0.30 -6.93 4.42
CA MET A 93 0.93 -6.80 5.20
C MET A 93 0.69 -6.07 6.52
N LEU A 94 -0.13 -5.00 6.53
CA LEU A 94 -0.47 -4.29 7.76
C LEU A 94 -1.33 -5.14 8.70
N LEU A 95 -2.36 -5.80 8.18
CA LEU A 95 -3.26 -6.64 8.99
C LEU A 95 -2.57 -7.90 9.53
N ASP A 96 -1.60 -8.42 8.81
CA ASP A 96 -0.82 -9.59 9.21
C ASP A 96 0.39 -9.21 10.09
N GLY A 97 0.61 -7.91 10.37
CA GLY A 97 1.75 -7.43 11.16
C GLY A 97 3.09 -7.57 10.45
N ALA A 98 3.11 -7.69 9.13
CA ALA A 98 4.36 -7.74 8.36
C ALA A 98 4.99 -6.36 8.16
N VAL A 99 4.23 -5.30 8.38
CA VAL A 99 4.69 -3.91 8.44
C VAL A 99 3.98 -3.16 9.56
N ASP A 100 4.66 -2.18 10.13
CA ASP A 100 4.13 -1.34 11.21
C ASP A 100 3.20 -0.25 10.67
N LEU A 101 3.50 0.26 9.48
CA LEU A 101 2.82 1.38 8.86
C LEU A 101 2.61 1.15 7.37
N ILE A 102 1.53 1.71 6.83
CA ILE A 102 1.35 1.84 5.38
C ILE A 102 1.11 3.28 4.97
N LEU A 103 1.67 3.68 3.83
CA LEU A 103 1.37 4.94 3.16
C LEU A 103 0.35 4.70 2.06
N SER A 104 -0.87 5.14 2.29
CA SER A 104 -2.01 4.76 1.45
C SER A 104 -3.09 5.86 1.44
N THR A 105 -4.12 5.68 0.64
CA THR A 105 -5.37 6.44 0.78
C THR A 105 -6.08 6.03 2.07
N LYS A 106 -6.89 6.93 2.64
CA LYS A 106 -7.67 6.63 3.85
C LYS A 106 -8.47 5.34 3.66
N LEU A 107 -8.38 4.47 4.64
CA LEU A 107 -9.16 3.25 4.72
C LEU A 107 -9.90 3.19 6.05
N GLU A 108 -11.16 2.79 5.99
CA GLU A 108 -11.97 2.55 7.19
C GLU A 108 -11.96 1.05 7.52
N HIS A 109 -11.26 0.70 8.57
CA HIS A 109 -11.21 -0.66 9.08
C HIS A 109 -11.11 -0.66 10.61
N PRO A 110 -11.85 -1.53 11.33
CA PRO A 110 -11.90 -1.50 12.80
C PRO A 110 -10.56 -1.69 13.51
N GLN A 111 -9.58 -2.32 12.86
CA GLN A 111 -8.27 -2.62 13.40
C GLN A 111 -7.18 -1.65 12.92
N ILE A 112 -7.52 -0.63 12.13
CA ILE A 112 -6.54 0.29 11.55
C ILE A 112 -6.85 1.70 12.02
N GLU A 113 -5.84 2.34 12.59
CA GLU A 113 -5.84 3.76 12.86
C GLU A 113 -5.21 4.50 11.66
N ALA A 114 -5.86 5.56 11.21
CA ALA A 114 -5.39 6.35 10.07
C ALA A 114 -5.14 7.80 10.47
N ALA A 115 -3.93 8.28 10.20
CA ALA A 115 -3.56 9.68 10.35
C ALA A 115 -3.46 10.35 8.97
N TYR A 116 -4.07 11.53 8.83
CA TYR A 116 -3.96 12.32 7.62
C TYR A 116 -2.60 13.02 7.57
N ILE A 117 -1.83 12.76 6.51
CA ILE A 117 -0.49 13.33 6.32
C ILE A 117 -0.38 14.28 5.12
N GLY A 118 -1.36 14.31 4.24
CA GLY A 118 -1.36 15.20 3.09
C GLY A 118 -2.28 14.75 1.96
N THR A 119 -2.23 15.50 0.84
CA THR A 119 -2.95 15.18 -0.39
C THR A 119 -2.00 15.05 -1.58
N HIS A 120 -2.32 14.14 -2.48
CA HIS A 120 -1.74 14.07 -3.81
C HIS A 120 -2.72 14.61 -4.84
N ARG A 121 -2.20 15.39 -5.79
CA ARG A 121 -2.98 15.80 -6.95
C ARG A 121 -3.00 14.66 -7.96
N LEU A 122 -4.18 14.37 -8.48
CA LEU A 122 -4.31 13.52 -9.66
C LEU A 122 -4.02 14.37 -10.90
N VAL A 123 -3.26 13.82 -11.81
CA VAL A 123 -2.96 14.43 -13.10
C VAL A 123 -3.39 13.49 -14.23
N LEU A 124 -3.87 14.07 -15.31
CA LEU A 124 -4.16 13.35 -16.53
C LEU A 124 -2.90 13.31 -17.39
N LEU A 125 -2.41 12.11 -17.73
CA LEU A 125 -1.33 11.93 -18.68
C LEU A 125 -1.91 11.70 -20.08
N VAL A 126 -1.46 12.48 -21.03
CA VAL A 126 -1.87 12.37 -22.42
C VAL A 126 -0.65 12.45 -23.35
N PRO A 127 -0.70 11.87 -24.55
CA PRO A 127 0.32 12.06 -25.56
C PRO A 127 0.52 13.54 -25.92
N GLU A 128 1.72 13.92 -26.35
CA GLU A 128 2.08 15.31 -26.66
C GLU A 128 1.14 15.97 -27.68
N GLY A 129 0.68 15.23 -28.67
CA GLY A 129 -0.27 15.71 -29.68
C GLY A 129 -1.75 15.61 -29.36
N HIS A 130 -2.09 15.23 -28.11
CA HIS A 130 -3.48 15.08 -27.71
C HIS A 130 -4.17 16.43 -27.52
N ARG A 131 -5.48 16.52 -27.86
CA ARG A 131 -6.26 17.77 -27.75
C ARG A 131 -6.30 18.38 -26.34
N LEU A 132 -6.06 17.57 -25.32
CA LEU A 132 -5.99 17.99 -23.92
C LEU A 132 -4.57 18.35 -23.48
N ALA A 133 -3.56 18.11 -24.32
CA ALA A 133 -2.18 18.46 -23.98
C ALA A 133 -2.03 19.99 -23.80
N GLY A 134 -1.19 20.39 -22.85
CA GLY A 134 -0.95 21.81 -22.56
C GLY A 134 -2.05 22.51 -21.77
N LYS A 135 -3.19 21.87 -21.48
CA LYS A 135 -4.20 22.41 -20.57
C LYS A 135 -3.70 22.32 -19.12
N GLY A 136 -3.70 23.43 -18.41
CA GLY A 136 -3.31 23.45 -16.99
C GLY A 136 -4.32 22.76 -16.08
N CYS A 137 -5.58 22.66 -16.51
CA CYS A 137 -6.65 21.93 -15.86
C CYS A 137 -7.59 21.36 -16.90
N VAL A 138 -8.07 20.15 -16.70
CA VAL A 138 -8.99 19.44 -17.59
C VAL A 138 -10.27 19.15 -16.82
N ASP A 139 -11.42 19.52 -17.39
CA ASP A 139 -12.72 19.08 -16.86
C ASP A 139 -12.87 17.59 -17.17
N LEU A 140 -13.26 16.80 -16.16
CA LEU A 140 -13.49 15.37 -16.34
C LEU A 140 -14.55 15.06 -17.41
N LYS A 141 -15.48 15.97 -17.67
CA LYS A 141 -16.46 15.85 -18.75
C LYS A 141 -15.82 15.78 -20.13
N GLU A 142 -14.61 16.32 -20.29
CA GLU A 142 -13.87 16.23 -21.53
C GLU A 142 -13.33 14.83 -21.83
N LEU A 143 -13.40 13.92 -20.87
CA LEU A 143 -13.01 12.51 -21.03
C LEU A 143 -14.14 11.62 -21.58
N ASP A 144 -15.35 12.18 -21.79
CA ASP A 144 -16.44 11.39 -22.34
C ASP A 144 -16.10 10.85 -23.74
N GLY A 145 -16.18 9.53 -23.90
CA GLY A 145 -15.81 8.83 -25.12
C GLY A 145 -14.30 8.73 -25.43
N GLU A 146 -13.42 9.32 -24.62
CA GLU A 146 -11.97 9.19 -24.80
C GLU A 146 -11.47 7.80 -24.39
N ASN A 147 -10.42 7.32 -25.05
CA ASN A 147 -9.72 6.11 -24.61
C ASN A 147 -8.95 6.40 -23.31
N TYR A 148 -9.25 5.66 -22.27
CA TYR A 148 -8.76 5.93 -20.94
C TYR A 148 -8.13 4.67 -20.31
N ILE A 149 -6.86 4.79 -19.92
CA ILE A 149 -6.16 3.78 -19.14
C ILE A 149 -6.40 4.10 -17.67
N ALA A 150 -7.17 3.26 -17.01
CA ALA A 150 -7.55 3.46 -15.63
C ALA A 150 -6.65 2.71 -14.65
N PHE A 151 -6.73 3.07 -13.39
CA PHE A 151 -6.13 2.30 -12.30
C PHE A 151 -6.73 0.89 -12.19
N ASP A 152 -6.01 -0.01 -11.51
CA ASP A 152 -6.49 -1.37 -11.22
C ASP A 152 -7.90 -1.33 -10.59
N PRO A 153 -8.85 -2.15 -11.12
CA PRO A 153 -10.24 -2.14 -10.62
C PRO A 153 -10.39 -2.54 -9.15
N SER A 154 -9.40 -3.20 -8.58
CA SER A 154 -9.41 -3.58 -7.17
C SER A 154 -9.00 -2.45 -6.21
N GLY A 155 -8.50 -1.33 -6.75
CA GLY A 155 -8.01 -0.20 -5.95
C GLY A 155 -9.12 0.77 -5.55
N GLN A 156 -9.04 1.33 -4.34
CA GLN A 156 -10.02 2.30 -3.84
C GLN A 156 -10.08 3.58 -4.70
N LEU A 157 -8.94 4.05 -5.20
CA LEU A 157 -8.88 5.22 -6.08
C LEU A 157 -9.66 4.99 -7.38
N ARG A 158 -9.60 3.78 -7.94
CA ARG A 158 -10.40 3.41 -9.11
C ARG A 158 -11.89 3.48 -8.81
N SER A 159 -12.35 2.92 -7.70
CA SER A 159 -13.76 2.98 -7.30
C SER A 159 -14.26 4.41 -7.13
N GLN A 160 -13.45 5.27 -6.52
CA GLN A 160 -13.79 6.70 -6.35
C GLN A 160 -13.89 7.43 -7.69
N LEU A 161 -12.98 7.15 -8.63
CA LEU A 161 -13.04 7.74 -9.98
C LEU A 161 -14.25 7.24 -10.77
N ASP A 162 -14.57 5.94 -10.69
CA ASP A 162 -15.73 5.36 -11.35
C ASP A 162 -17.05 5.97 -10.82
N GLU A 163 -17.15 6.20 -9.50
CA GLU A 163 -18.29 6.92 -8.89
C GLU A 163 -18.37 8.36 -9.41
N LEU A 164 -17.26 9.08 -9.44
CA LEU A 164 -17.20 10.45 -9.94
C LEU A 164 -17.60 10.54 -11.43
N PHE A 165 -17.09 9.64 -12.29
CA PHE A 165 -17.51 9.58 -13.68
C PHE A 165 -19.01 9.31 -13.83
N LYS A 166 -19.55 8.41 -13.00
CA LYS A 166 -20.98 8.12 -12.98
C LYS A 166 -21.82 9.33 -12.57
N GLU A 167 -21.42 10.05 -11.52
CA GLU A 167 -22.08 11.26 -11.04
C GLU A 167 -22.07 12.37 -12.10
N LEU A 168 -20.96 12.53 -12.82
CA LEU A 168 -20.80 13.53 -13.87
C LEU A 168 -21.43 13.12 -15.22
N GLY A 169 -21.90 11.86 -15.34
CA GLY A 169 -22.44 11.32 -16.58
C GLY A 169 -21.39 11.07 -17.65
N VAL A 170 -20.10 10.95 -17.29
CA VAL A 170 -18.96 10.74 -18.18
C VAL A 170 -18.69 9.25 -18.38
N ARG A 171 -18.45 8.83 -19.60
CA ARG A 171 -18.21 7.43 -19.98
C ARG A 171 -16.96 7.29 -20.84
N PRO A 172 -15.77 7.28 -20.24
CA PRO A 172 -14.55 7.01 -20.99
C PRO A 172 -14.53 5.57 -21.53
N ASN A 173 -13.89 5.36 -22.65
CA ASN A 173 -13.64 4.01 -23.19
C ASN A 173 -12.45 3.41 -22.43
N MET A 174 -12.70 2.45 -21.53
CA MET A 174 -11.65 1.77 -20.78
C MET A 174 -10.84 0.86 -21.72
N VAL A 175 -9.52 1.02 -21.81
CA VAL A 175 -8.59 0.27 -22.65
C VAL A 175 -7.46 -0.35 -21.85
#